data_7c2a2cf675343e7e645746522116aa6d
#
_entry.id   7c2a2cf675343e7e645746522116aa6d
#
_cell.length_a   1.000
_cell.length_b   1.000
_cell.length_c   1.000
_cell.angle_alpha   90.00
_cell.angle_beta   90.00
_cell.angle_gamma   90.00
#
_symmetry.space_group_name_H-M   'P 1'
#
loop_
_entity.id
_entity.type
_entity.pdbx_description
1 polymer ?
#
loop_
_entity_poly.entity_id
_entity_poly.type
_entity_poly.pdbx_seq_one_letter_code
_entity_poly.pdbx_strand_id
1 'polypeptide(L)'
;MTEEPAHDDGVRPLLRKFDQRLTELIHAVYPDEQQRPGYARLAREISAATGGSISGTYLWELATGKKRNITLEQLDVLAQFFGVPPEYFLNEEVSQRVKAQLALATALRDAKVRSLAMRASGLSPASLDSLLTIVNETRKVQNLPEVDPQSGGRRRRSRRGDDGQAVEDALLPENEER
;
A
#
# COMPACT_ATOMS: atom_id res chain seq x y z
N MET A 1 -7.93 46.69 1.54
CA MET A 1 -7.89 45.51 0.67
C MET A 1 -6.58 44.80 1.04
N THR A 2 -6.69 43.90 1.96
CA THR A 2 -5.54 43.09 2.47
C THR A 2 -5.67 41.76 1.76
N GLU A 3 -4.80 41.51 0.79
CA GLU A 3 -4.68 40.21 0.14
C GLU A 3 -4.19 39.19 1.18
N GLU A 4 -5.04 38.27 1.51
CA GLU A 4 -4.73 37.08 2.26
C GLU A 4 -3.80 36.24 1.39
N PRO A 5 -2.58 35.88 1.86
CA PRO A 5 -1.68 35.04 1.06
C PRO A 5 -2.36 33.69 0.88
N ALA A 6 -2.63 33.32 -0.38
CA ALA A 6 -3.02 32.00 -0.77
C ALA A 6 -2.08 31.01 -0.09
N HIS A 7 -2.61 30.16 0.76
CA HIS A 7 -1.90 29.02 1.33
C HIS A 7 -1.51 28.14 0.16
N ASP A 8 -0.26 28.28 -0.25
CA ASP A 8 0.38 27.38 -1.19
C ASP A 8 0.35 25.98 -0.56
N ASP A 9 -0.60 25.18 -1.01
CA ASP A 9 -0.68 23.74 -0.77
C ASP A 9 0.50 23.07 -1.49
N GLY A 10 1.70 23.46 -1.09
CA GLY A 10 2.96 22.78 -1.39
C GLY A 10 2.88 21.36 -0.86
N VAL A 11 2.03 20.56 -1.49
CA VAL A 11 1.82 19.15 -1.21
C VAL A 11 3.17 18.47 -1.29
N ARG A 12 3.76 18.19 -0.13
CA ARG A 12 4.96 17.35 -0.06
C ARG A 12 4.58 16.00 -0.67
N PRO A 13 5.13 15.63 -1.83
CA PRO A 13 4.65 14.47 -2.58
C PRO A 13 4.68 13.18 -1.75
N LEU A 14 5.65 13.09 -0.83
CA LEU A 14 5.89 11.94 0.04
C LEU A 14 4.77 11.71 1.08
N LEU A 15 4.08 12.75 1.52
CA LEU A 15 3.04 12.65 2.56
C LEU A 15 1.62 12.75 1.98
N ARG A 16 1.46 12.71 0.68
CA ARG A 16 0.20 12.94 -0.01
C ARG A 16 -0.95 12.01 0.42
N LYS A 17 -0.63 10.80 0.86
CA LYS A 17 -1.60 9.77 1.27
C LYS A 17 -1.37 9.30 2.72
N PHE A 18 -0.67 10.10 3.51
CA PHE A 18 -0.31 9.71 4.87
C PHE A 18 -1.55 9.48 5.75
N ASP A 19 -2.48 10.42 5.70
CA ASP A 19 -3.76 10.37 6.41
C ASP A 19 -4.57 9.12 6.05
N GLN A 20 -4.67 8.82 4.78
CA GLN A 20 -5.36 7.61 4.29
C GLN A 20 -4.67 6.33 4.80
N ARG A 21 -3.34 6.25 4.70
CA ARG A 21 -2.57 5.09 5.14
C ARG A 21 -2.64 4.89 6.64
N LEU A 22 -2.60 5.97 7.42
CA LEU A 22 -2.75 5.90 8.87
C LEU A 22 -4.16 5.41 9.26
N THR A 23 -5.19 5.95 8.62
CA THR A 23 -6.58 5.55 8.86
C THR A 23 -6.81 4.07 8.48
N GLU A 24 -6.24 3.60 7.37
CA GLU A 24 -6.30 2.19 6.97
C GLU A 24 -5.67 1.25 8.00
N LEU A 25 -4.52 1.62 8.58
CA LEU A 25 -3.89 0.82 9.65
C LEU A 25 -4.75 0.79 10.91
N ILE A 26 -5.32 1.93 11.31
CA ILE A 26 -6.24 1.99 12.45
C ILE A 26 -7.44 1.05 12.21
N HIS A 27 -8.02 1.06 11.01
CA HIS A 27 -9.13 0.17 10.67
C HIS A 27 -8.72 -1.31 10.60
N ALA A 28 -7.52 -1.61 10.16
CA ALA A 28 -7.01 -2.98 10.11
C ALA A 28 -6.79 -3.57 11.51
N VAL A 29 -6.29 -2.77 12.45
CA VAL A 29 -6.10 -3.18 13.84
C VAL A 29 -7.42 -3.22 14.61
N TYR A 30 -8.30 -2.25 14.37
CA TYR A 30 -9.60 -2.12 15.02
C TYR A 30 -10.73 -2.17 13.97
N PRO A 31 -11.08 -3.35 13.45
CA PRO A 31 -12.08 -3.49 12.40
C PRO A 31 -13.50 -3.18 12.89
N ASP A 32 -13.78 -3.43 14.15
CA ASP A 32 -15.07 -3.11 14.78
C ASP A 32 -15.10 -1.64 15.18
N GLU A 33 -15.99 -0.88 14.55
CA GLU A 33 -16.16 0.56 14.80
C GLU A 33 -16.55 0.85 16.26
N GLN A 34 -17.33 -0.02 16.88
CA GLN A 34 -17.79 0.17 18.25
C GLN A 34 -16.68 -0.05 19.28
N GLN A 35 -15.70 -0.87 18.94
CA GLN A 35 -14.54 -1.18 19.79
C GLN A 35 -13.32 -0.33 19.47
N ARG A 36 -13.38 0.48 18.41
CA ARG A 36 -12.27 1.34 18.00
C ARG A 36 -12.01 2.41 19.05
N PRO A 37 -10.78 2.52 19.61
CA PRO A 37 -10.47 3.54 20.60
C PRO A 37 -10.49 4.94 19.97
N GLY A 38 -10.97 5.92 20.72
CA GLY A 38 -10.78 7.32 20.33
C GLY A 38 -9.28 7.69 20.31
N TYR A 39 -8.91 8.71 19.56
CA TYR A 39 -7.52 9.10 19.35
C TYR A 39 -6.73 9.37 20.65
N ALA A 40 -7.38 9.90 21.70
CA ALA A 40 -6.74 10.10 23.00
C ALA A 40 -6.35 8.77 23.69
N ARG A 41 -7.18 7.72 23.54
CA ARG A 41 -6.87 6.40 24.06
C ARG A 41 -5.81 5.73 23.19
N LEU A 42 -5.95 5.80 21.86
CA LEU A 42 -4.98 5.25 20.93
C LEU A 42 -3.59 5.85 21.13
N ALA A 43 -3.48 7.16 21.35
CA ALA A 43 -2.21 7.83 21.66
C ALA A 43 -1.55 7.27 22.93
N ARG A 44 -2.33 6.98 23.97
CA ARG A 44 -1.82 6.33 25.19
C ARG A 44 -1.35 4.91 24.94
N GLU A 45 -2.08 4.13 24.14
CA GLU A 45 -1.70 2.78 23.77
C GLU A 45 -0.39 2.78 22.95
N ILE A 46 -0.24 3.72 22.00
CA ILE A 46 0.99 3.93 21.25
C ILE A 46 2.16 4.24 22.20
N SER A 47 1.99 5.21 23.09
CA SER A 47 3.05 5.60 24.04
C SER A 47 3.44 4.45 24.97
N ALA A 48 2.47 3.66 25.43
CA ALA A 48 2.73 2.51 26.31
C ALA A 48 3.48 1.39 25.59
N ALA A 49 3.19 1.17 24.31
CA ALA A 49 3.78 0.09 23.53
C ALA A 49 5.18 0.42 22.98
N THR A 50 5.44 1.69 22.65
CA THR A 50 6.68 2.11 21.96
C THR A 50 7.63 2.94 22.83
N GLY A 51 7.14 3.46 23.94
CA GLY A 51 7.87 4.47 24.74
C GLY A 51 7.92 5.85 24.09
N GLY A 52 7.43 6.01 22.86
CA GLY A 52 7.37 7.29 22.17
C GLY A 52 6.20 8.15 22.61
N SER A 53 6.25 9.44 22.33
CA SER A 53 5.21 10.40 22.73
C SER A 53 4.48 10.94 21.50
N ILE A 54 3.15 10.72 21.49
CA ILE A 54 2.25 11.33 20.51
C ILE A 54 0.96 11.75 21.22
N SER A 55 0.47 12.98 20.97
CA SER A 55 -0.79 13.42 21.59
C SER A 55 -2.00 12.96 20.80
N GLY A 56 -3.13 12.75 21.47
CA GLY A 56 -4.38 12.36 20.80
C GLY A 56 -4.86 13.40 19.78
N THR A 57 -4.70 14.70 20.09
CA THR A 57 -5.04 15.79 19.18
C THR A 57 -4.17 15.74 17.92
N TYR A 58 -2.86 15.57 18.08
CA TYR A 58 -1.94 15.49 16.97
C TYR A 58 -2.20 14.25 16.10
N LEU A 59 -2.47 13.10 16.72
CA LEU A 59 -2.84 11.88 16.01
C LEU A 59 -4.13 12.04 15.18
N TRP A 60 -5.13 12.73 15.75
CA TRP A 60 -6.35 13.08 15.03
C TRP A 60 -6.08 14.03 13.85
N GLU A 61 -5.27 15.06 14.04
CA GLU A 61 -4.88 15.98 12.96
C GLU A 61 -4.16 15.27 11.82
N LEU A 62 -3.28 14.32 12.14
CA LEU A 62 -2.60 13.48 11.15
C LEU A 62 -3.58 12.57 10.40
N ALA A 63 -4.46 11.88 11.12
CA ALA A 63 -5.41 10.94 10.53
C ALA A 63 -6.50 11.62 9.69
N THR A 64 -6.80 12.90 9.98
CA THR A 64 -7.77 13.70 9.22
C THR A 64 -7.14 14.55 8.11
N GLY A 65 -5.81 14.48 7.94
CA GLY A 65 -5.08 15.27 6.95
C GLY A 65 -4.96 16.76 7.27
N LYS A 66 -5.43 17.20 8.46
CA LYS A 66 -5.30 18.60 8.92
C LYS A 66 -3.86 19.00 9.18
N LYS A 67 -3.03 18.03 9.54
CA LYS A 67 -1.60 18.21 9.74
C LYS A 67 -0.83 17.22 8.88
N ARG A 68 0.16 17.74 8.16
CA ARG A 68 0.98 16.95 7.22
C ARG A 68 2.47 17.01 7.52
N ASN A 69 2.86 17.66 8.62
CA ASN A 69 4.25 17.68 9.09
C ASN A 69 4.40 16.65 10.20
N ILE A 70 5.12 15.58 9.92
CA ILE A 70 5.49 14.55 10.88
C ILE A 70 7.01 14.50 10.97
N THR A 71 7.55 14.34 12.17
CA THR A 71 8.97 14.09 12.36
C THR A 71 9.30 12.63 12.08
N LEU A 72 10.55 12.35 11.77
CA LEU A 72 11.00 10.96 11.56
C LEU A 72 10.81 10.11 12.82
N GLU A 73 11.02 10.69 14.00
CA GLU A 73 10.80 10.03 15.27
C GLU A 73 9.32 9.63 15.47
N GLN A 74 8.40 10.54 15.18
CA GLN A 74 6.96 10.26 15.26
C GLN A 74 6.50 9.23 14.21
N LEU A 75 7.11 9.28 13.01
CA LEU A 75 6.87 8.30 11.97
C LEU A 75 7.30 6.90 12.41
N ASP A 76 8.48 6.80 13.03
CA ASP A 76 9.02 5.54 13.55
C ASP A 76 8.15 4.97 14.67
N VAL A 77 7.70 5.82 15.60
CA VAL A 77 6.77 5.45 16.68
C VAL A 77 5.48 4.85 16.11
N LEU A 78 4.90 5.47 15.09
CA LEU A 78 3.69 4.93 14.43
C LEU A 78 3.98 3.62 13.71
N ALA A 79 5.08 3.54 12.97
CA ALA A 79 5.50 2.34 12.26
C ALA A 79 5.71 1.16 13.21
N GLN A 80 6.39 1.38 14.33
CA GLN A 80 6.63 0.39 15.37
C GLN A 80 5.32 -0.10 16.00
N PHE A 81 4.41 0.81 16.35
CA PHE A 81 3.13 0.46 16.96
C PHE A 81 2.27 -0.41 16.03
N PHE A 82 2.18 -0.05 14.76
CA PHE A 82 1.38 -0.80 13.79
C PHE A 82 2.11 -2.03 13.21
N GLY A 83 3.39 -2.23 13.53
CA GLY A 83 4.19 -3.34 13.02
C GLY A 83 4.44 -3.28 11.51
N VAL A 84 4.55 -2.08 10.95
CA VAL A 84 4.81 -1.83 9.53
C VAL A 84 6.15 -1.11 9.35
N PRO A 85 6.84 -1.25 8.22
CA PRO A 85 8.03 -0.45 7.95
C PRO A 85 7.66 1.03 7.78
N PRO A 86 8.51 2.01 8.20
CA PRO A 86 8.24 3.44 8.04
C PRO A 86 7.95 3.84 6.58
N GLU A 87 8.54 3.15 5.61
CA GLU A 87 8.32 3.34 4.18
C GLU A 87 6.86 3.09 3.77
N TYR A 88 6.10 2.34 4.56
CA TYR A 88 4.66 2.16 4.33
C TYR A 88 3.94 3.50 4.18
N PHE A 89 4.29 4.48 5.00
CA PHE A 89 3.69 5.80 4.96
C PHE A 89 4.15 6.67 3.80
N LEU A 90 5.30 6.35 3.20
CA LEU A 90 5.98 7.19 2.21
C LEU A 90 5.95 6.62 0.79
N ASN A 91 6.00 5.29 0.67
CA ASN A 91 6.15 4.59 -0.61
C ASN A 91 4.87 3.82 -0.97
N GLU A 92 4.37 4.02 -2.19
CA GLU A 92 3.14 3.36 -2.68
C GLU A 92 3.32 1.84 -2.84
N GLU A 93 4.46 1.39 -3.38
CA GLU A 93 4.70 -0.04 -3.59
C GLU A 93 4.76 -0.80 -2.26
N VAL A 94 5.44 -0.22 -1.25
CA VAL A 94 5.50 -0.80 0.10
C VAL A 94 4.11 -0.80 0.74
N SER A 95 3.37 0.30 0.61
CA SER A 95 2.00 0.41 1.11
C SER A 95 1.10 -0.68 0.52
N GLN A 96 1.12 -0.88 -0.79
CA GLN A 96 0.31 -1.91 -1.45
C GLN A 96 0.69 -3.32 -0.99
N ARG A 97 1.98 -3.60 -0.83
CA ARG A 97 2.46 -4.90 -0.32
C ARG A 97 1.96 -5.17 1.09
N VAL A 98 2.09 -4.20 1.99
CA VAL A 98 1.62 -4.33 3.37
C VAL A 98 0.10 -4.49 3.42
N LYS A 99 -0.66 -3.74 2.61
CA LYS A 99 -2.11 -3.88 2.50
C LYS A 99 -2.52 -5.29 2.07
N ALA A 100 -1.84 -5.85 1.08
CA ALA A 100 -2.10 -7.22 0.64
C ALA A 100 -1.83 -8.24 1.75
N GLN A 101 -0.77 -8.06 2.53
CA GLN A 101 -0.45 -8.92 3.68
C GLN A 101 -1.51 -8.81 4.79
N LEU A 102 -1.95 -7.58 5.10
CA LEU A 102 -3.00 -7.35 6.10
C LEU A 102 -4.35 -7.94 5.65
N ALA A 103 -4.70 -7.80 4.38
CA ALA A 103 -5.91 -8.39 3.82
C ALA A 103 -5.88 -9.91 3.90
N LEU A 104 -4.74 -10.53 3.56
CA LEU A 104 -4.54 -11.98 3.70
C LEU A 104 -4.65 -12.42 5.15
N ALA A 105 -3.97 -11.73 6.07
CA ALA A 105 -4.03 -12.04 7.50
C ALA A 105 -5.47 -11.93 8.03
N THR A 106 -6.22 -10.93 7.58
CA THR A 106 -7.63 -10.75 7.95
C THR A 106 -8.50 -11.87 7.38
N ALA A 107 -8.34 -12.23 6.11
CA ALA A 107 -9.07 -13.34 5.50
C ALA A 107 -8.81 -14.67 6.23
N LEU A 108 -7.57 -14.91 6.66
CA LEU A 108 -7.19 -16.11 7.40
C LEU A 108 -7.70 -16.15 8.86
N ARG A 109 -8.33 -15.07 9.36
CA ARG A 109 -9.07 -15.14 10.66
C ARG A 109 -10.31 -16.02 10.56
N ASP A 110 -10.91 -16.14 9.39
CA ASP A 110 -12.03 -17.04 9.16
C ASP A 110 -11.56 -18.51 9.14
N ALA A 111 -12.17 -19.34 9.97
CA ALA A 111 -11.80 -20.76 10.09
C ALA A 111 -12.09 -21.55 8.81
N LYS A 112 -13.15 -21.19 8.06
CA LYS A 112 -13.50 -21.87 6.80
C LYS A 112 -12.50 -21.50 5.70
N VAL A 113 -12.07 -20.24 5.65
CA VAL A 113 -11.02 -19.77 4.72
C VAL A 113 -9.70 -20.48 5.01
N ARG A 114 -9.30 -20.58 6.26
CA ARG A 114 -8.10 -21.35 6.66
C ARG A 114 -8.21 -22.81 6.26
N SER A 115 -9.36 -23.44 6.53
CA SER A 115 -9.58 -24.86 6.18
C SER A 115 -9.51 -25.08 4.67
N LEU A 116 -10.06 -24.14 3.87
CA LEU A 116 -9.96 -24.19 2.41
C LEU A 116 -8.51 -24.08 1.95
N ALA A 117 -7.77 -23.10 2.49
CA ALA A 117 -6.35 -22.91 2.16
C ALA A 117 -5.49 -24.17 2.48
N MET A 118 -5.71 -24.77 3.65
CA MET A 118 -5.03 -26.01 4.04
C MET A 118 -5.33 -27.18 3.12
N ARG A 119 -6.57 -27.33 2.66
CA ARG A 119 -6.98 -28.39 1.74
C ARG A 119 -6.53 -28.16 0.31
N ALA A 120 -6.40 -26.88 -0.09
CA ALA A 120 -5.87 -26.52 -1.40
C ALA A 120 -4.34 -26.68 -1.48
N SER A 121 -3.66 -26.71 -0.33
CA SER A 121 -2.22 -26.95 -0.27
C SER A 121 -1.88 -28.33 -0.84
N GLY A 122 -0.90 -28.39 -1.77
CA GLY A 122 -0.47 -29.63 -2.41
C GLY A 122 -1.26 -30.02 -3.68
N LEU A 123 -2.29 -29.27 -4.05
CA LEU A 123 -2.95 -29.46 -5.35
C LEU A 123 -2.06 -28.97 -6.50
N SER A 124 -2.26 -29.57 -7.68
CA SER A 124 -1.58 -29.11 -8.89
C SER A 124 -1.97 -27.69 -9.26
N PRO A 125 -1.11 -26.93 -10.00
CA PRO A 125 -1.46 -25.59 -10.48
C PRO A 125 -2.79 -25.57 -11.25
N ALA A 126 -3.03 -26.52 -12.14
CA ALA A 126 -4.27 -26.60 -12.91
C ALA A 126 -5.52 -26.81 -12.02
N SER A 127 -5.38 -27.60 -10.95
CA SER A 127 -6.46 -27.77 -9.97
C SER A 127 -6.71 -26.50 -9.18
N LEU A 128 -5.67 -25.76 -8.80
CA LEU A 128 -5.77 -24.48 -8.13
C LEU A 128 -6.46 -23.43 -9.03
N ASP A 129 -6.11 -23.37 -10.32
CA ASP A 129 -6.76 -22.47 -11.28
C ASP A 129 -8.26 -22.77 -11.44
N SER A 130 -8.62 -24.06 -11.43
CA SER A 130 -10.04 -24.48 -11.46
C SER A 130 -10.79 -24.03 -10.20
N LEU A 131 -10.19 -24.18 -9.02
CA LEU A 131 -10.76 -23.70 -7.77
C LEU A 131 -10.91 -22.18 -7.74
N LEU A 132 -9.91 -21.44 -8.21
CA LEU A 132 -9.99 -19.98 -8.32
C LEU A 132 -11.13 -19.54 -9.24
N THR A 133 -11.34 -20.26 -10.36
CA THR A 133 -12.48 -19.99 -11.25
C THR A 133 -13.80 -20.13 -10.52
N ILE A 134 -14.01 -21.23 -9.79
CA ILE A 134 -15.23 -21.45 -9.01
C ILE A 134 -15.44 -20.35 -7.97
N VAL A 135 -14.40 -20.00 -7.23
CA VAL A 135 -14.45 -18.93 -6.23
C VAL A 135 -14.82 -17.60 -6.88
N ASN A 136 -14.21 -17.25 -8.01
CA ASN A 136 -14.47 -15.99 -8.71
C ASN A 136 -15.92 -15.93 -9.23
N GLU A 137 -16.44 -17.01 -9.81
CA GLU A 137 -17.83 -17.06 -10.24
C GLU A 137 -18.80 -16.94 -9.05
N THR A 138 -18.49 -17.59 -7.93
CA THR A 138 -19.30 -17.46 -6.70
C THR A 138 -19.28 -16.02 -6.18
N ARG A 139 -18.12 -15.34 -6.22
CA ARG A 139 -18.01 -13.93 -5.82
C ARG A 139 -18.84 -13.01 -6.72
N LYS A 140 -18.84 -13.24 -8.04
CA LYS A 140 -19.68 -12.49 -9.00
C LYS A 140 -21.16 -12.65 -8.68
N VAL A 141 -21.62 -13.87 -8.41
CA VAL A 141 -23.01 -14.14 -8.02
C VAL A 141 -23.40 -13.39 -6.74
N GLN A 142 -22.46 -13.23 -5.80
CA GLN A 142 -22.68 -12.51 -4.55
C GLN A 142 -22.43 -11.00 -4.66
N ASN A 143 -22.13 -10.47 -5.85
CA ASN A 143 -21.74 -9.07 -6.08
C ASN A 143 -20.56 -8.59 -5.22
N LEU A 144 -19.62 -9.48 -4.89
CA LEU A 144 -18.40 -9.14 -4.17
C LEU A 144 -17.35 -8.59 -5.14
N PRO A 145 -16.56 -7.58 -4.72
CA PRO A 145 -15.51 -7.01 -5.57
C PRO A 145 -14.47 -8.06 -5.94
N GLU A 146 -13.90 -7.92 -7.13
CA GLU A 146 -12.78 -8.77 -7.55
C GLU A 146 -11.59 -8.60 -6.62
N VAL A 147 -10.94 -9.72 -6.30
CA VAL A 147 -9.68 -9.74 -5.54
C VAL A 147 -8.56 -9.98 -6.53
N ASP A 148 -7.72 -8.97 -6.77
CA ASP A 148 -6.49 -9.14 -7.54
C ASP A 148 -5.37 -9.63 -6.61
N PRO A 149 -5.02 -10.92 -6.62
CA PRO A 149 -3.94 -11.46 -5.80
C PRO A 149 -2.55 -10.96 -6.25
N GLN A 150 -2.46 -10.28 -7.41
CA GLN A 150 -1.20 -9.84 -7.99
C GLN A 150 -0.89 -8.35 -7.77
N SER A 151 -1.75 -7.59 -7.11
CA SER A 151 -1.50 -6.17 -6.82
C SER A 151 -0.28 -5.92 -5.92
N GLY A 152 0.29 -6.97 -5.35
CA GLY A 152 1.48 -6.92 -4.48
C GLY A 152 2.84 -7.23 -5.13
N GLY A 153 2.97 -7.51 -6.44
CA GLY A 153 4.23 -8.08 -6.88
C GLY A 153 4.66 -8.02 -8.33
N ARG A 154 3.90 -7.52 -9.27
CA ARG A 154 4.37 -7.42 -10.66
C ARG A 154 4.94 -6.05 -10.98
N ARG A 155 6.29 -5.93 -10.95
CA ARG A 155 7.00 -4.98 -11.79
C ARG A 155 6.47 -5.15 -13.22
N ARG A 156 5.72 -4.18 -13.72
CA ARG A 156 5.55 -3.99 -15.15
C ARG A 156 6.95 -3.82 -15.74
N ARG A 157 7.53 -4.91 -16.23
CA ARG A 157 8.59 -4.79 -17.22
C ARG A 157 7.96 -4.03 -18.38
N SER A 158 8.24 -2.72 -18.42
CA SER A 158 8.02 -1.96 -19.63
C SER A 158 8.80 -2.69 -20.74
N ARG A 159 8.07 -3.26 -21.66
CA ARG A 159 8.61 -3.61 -22.97
C ARG A 159 9.16 -2.29 -23.53
N ARG A 160 10.43 -2.07 -23.32
CA ARG A 160 11.18 -1.12 -24.11
C ARG A 160 11.20 -1.75 -25.50
N GLY A 161 10.46 -1.13 -26.42
CA GLY A 161 10.42 -1.52 -27.81
C GLY A 161 11.82 -1.68 -28.34
N ASP A 162 12.05 -2.82 -28.87
CA ASP A 162 13.09 -3.12 -29.81
C ASP A 162 12.66 -2.47 -31.14
N ASP A 163 13.03 -1.24 -31.33
CA ASP A 163 13.07 -0.58 -32.63
C ASP A 163 14.52 -0.35 -32.98
N GLY A 164 15.25 -1.46 -33.11
CA GLY A 164 16.52 -1.51 -33.79
C GLY A 164 16.28 -1.65 -35.29
N GLN A 165 15.84 -0.58 -35.95
CA GLN A 165 15.84 -0.54 -37.40
C GLN A 165 17.24 -0.15 -37.85
N ALA A 166 17.84 -1.07 -38.58
CA ALA A 166 18.98 -0.92 -39.41
C ALA A 166 19.02 0.44 -40.12
N VAL A 167 20.11 1.13 -40.00
CA VAL A 167 20.62 2.03 -41.04
C VAL A 167 21.91 1.42 -41.56
N GLU A 168 21.71 0.53 -42.49
CA GLU A 168 22.71 0.07 -43.43
C GLU A 168 22.93 1.18 -44.45
N ASP A 169 24.20 1.36 -44.75
CA ASP A 169 24.68 1.83 -46.05
C ASP A 169 24.43 3.29 -46.44
N ALA A 170 25.48 4.06 -46.32
CA ALA A 170 25.86 5.04 -47.36
C ALA A 170 27.28 5.59 -47.16
N LEU A 171 28.13 5.14 -48.11
CA LEU A 171 29.18 5.96 -48.75
C LEU A 171 30.48 6.22 -48.01
N LEU A 172 31.40 5.36 -48.33
CA LEU A 172 32.78 5.75 -48.58
C LEU A 172 32.85 6.70 -49.78
N PRO A 173 33.64 7.74 -49.76
CA PRO A 173 34.35 8.17 -50.95
C PRO A 173 35.80 7.74 -50.87
N GLU A 174 36.18 6.97 -51.88
CA GLU A 174 37.54 6.90 -52.37
C GLU A 174 38.08 8.33 -52.54
N ASN A 175 39.27 8.57 -52.13
CA ASN A 175 40.05 9.59 -52.76
C ASN A 175 41.50 9.12 -52.89
N GLU A 176 41.81 8.91 -54.15
CA GLU A 176 43.13 8.72 -54.72
C GLU A 176 44.04 9.94 -54.48
N GLU A 177 45.31 9.58 -54.45
CA GLU A 177 46.47 10.28 -55.03
C GLU A 177 46.88 11.67 -54.50
N ARG A 178 47.94 11.77 -53.88
CA ARG A 178 49.30 12.11 -54.34
C ARG A 178 50.24 12.41 -53.15
#